data_7358d03e20c2c873d66b752a49d7b81f
#
_entry.id   7358d03e20c2c873d66b752a49d7b81f
#
_cell.length_a   1.000
_cell.length_b   1.000
_cell.length_c   1.000
_cell.angle_alpha   90.00
_cell.angle_beta   90.00
_cell.angle_gamma   90.00
#
_symmetry.space_group_name_H-M   'P 1'
#
loop_
_entity.id
_entity.type
_entity.pdbx_description
1 polymer ?
#
loop_
_entity_poly.entity_id
_entity_poly.type
_entity_poly.pdbx_seq_one_letter_code
_entity_poly.pdbx_strand_id
1 'polypeptide(L)'
;MLYLTHSGYNYSRRRCESIVSWFVDKYLPNHKVSINVDHKGLLRESVFGWAWVVPPDHRPREFEIEIHNRMSPSQYTETLLHELWHVYQHVKGILKDKYGKRYWKGIDHSETDYEDQPWEKEAH
;
A
#
# COMPACT_ATOMS: atom_id res chain seq x y z
N MET A 1 5.60 5.92 -14.60
CA MET A 1 7.02 5.63 -14.22
C MET A 1 7.07 5.27 -12.74
N LEU A 2 7.69 4.18 -12.43
CA LEU A 2 7.84 3.68 -11.07
C LEU A 2 9.27 3.91 -10.57
N TYR A 3 9.39 4.51 -9.39
CA TYR A 3 10.62 4.50 -8.61
C TYR A 3 10.41 3.54 -7.45
N LEU A 4 11.05 2.38 -7.52
CA LEU A 4 10.93 1.35 -6.50
C LEU A 4 12.23 1.24 -5.71
N THR A 5 12.11 1.33 -4.38
CA THR A 5 13.17 0.94 -3.46
C THR A 5 12.62 -0.13 -2.54
N HIS A 6 13.47 -1.02 -2.09
CA HIS A 6 13.09 -2.03 -1.12
C HIS A 6 14.25 -2.34 -0.20
N SER A 7 13.96 -2.77 1.02
CA SER A 7 14.93 -3.00 2.07
C SER A 7 14.45 -4.09 3.01
N GLY A 8 15.30 -4.43 3.95
CA GLY A 8 15.02 -5.45 4.93
C GLY A 8 15.66 -6.79 4.58
N TYR A 9 15.14 -7.84 5.14
CA TYR A 9 15.70 -9.18 4.99
C TYR A 9 14.61 -10.24 5.03
N ASN A 10 15.00 -11.46 4.66
CA ASN A 10 14.13 -12.64 4.61
C ASN A 10 12.97 -12.48 3.63
N TYR A 11 13.28 -11.96 2.44
CA TYR A 11 12.32 -11.83 1.34
C TYR A 11 13.02 -12.00 0.00
N SER A 12 12.24 -12.28 -1.05
CA SER A 12 12.75 -12.34 -2.42
C SER A 12 12.71 -10.95 -3.06
N ARG A 13 13.87 -10.37 -3.32
CA ARG A 13 13.99 -9.08 -4.03
C ARG A 13 13.33 -9.14 -5.40
N ARG A 14 13.58 -10.22 -6.12
CA ARG A 14 13.04 -10.44 -7.47
C ARG A 14 11.51 -10.50 -7.44
N ARG A 15 10.93 -11.20 -6.47
CA ARG A 15 9.47 -11.29 -6.33
C ARG A 15 8.86 -9.93 -5.98
N CYS A 16 9.46 -9.19 -5.06
CA CYS A 16 9.03 -7.84 -4.71
C CYS A 16 9.01 -6.94 -5.95
N GLU A 17 10.10 -6.88 -6.68
CA GLU A 17 10.21 -6.07 -7.90
C GLU A 17 9.20 -6.47 -8.96
N SER A 18 9.01 -7.76 -9.17
CA SER A 18 8.08 -8.29 -10.17
C SER A 18 6.64 -7.93 -9.85
N ILE A 19 6.23 -8.09 -8.59
CA ILE A 19 4.85 -7.80 -8.16
C ILE A 19 4.56 -6.31 -8.27
N VAL A 20 5.43 -5.46 -7.74
CA VAL A 20 5.22 -4.01 -7.75
C VAL A 20 5.21 -3.48 -9.18
N SER A 21 6.17 -3.90 -10.01
CA SER A 21 6.24 -3.48 -11.41
C SER A 21 5.01 -3.91 -12.18
N TRP A 22 4.58 -5.16 -12.02
CA TRP A 22 3.38 -5.67 -12.68
C TRP A 22 2.14 -4.87 -12.29
N PHE A 23 1.99 -4.57 -10.99
CA PHE A 23 0.84 -3.83 -10.49
C PHE A 23 0.79 -2.41 -11.05
N VAL A 24 1.91 -1.70 -11.00
CA VAL A 24 1.99 -0.31 -11.48
C VAL A 24 1.77 -0.24 -12.99
N ASP A 25 2.35 -1.15 -13.75
CA ASP A 25 2.16 -1.21 -15.20
C ASP A 25 0.70 -1.46 -15.57
N LYS A 26 0.00 -2.28 -14.80
CA LYS A 26 -1.38 -2.64 -15.06
C LYS A 26 -2.39 -1.57 -14.64
N TYR A 27 -2.22 -1.01 -13.44
CA TYR A 27 -3.21 -0.14 -12.82
C TYR A 27 -2.85 1.35 -12.80
N LEU A 28 -1.57 1.68 -12.89
CA LEU A 28 -1.06 3.04 -12.82
C LEU A 28 -0.05 3.35 -13.94
N PRO A 29 -0.33 2.98 -15.21
CA PRO A 29 0.66 3.05 -16.28
C PRO A 29 1.09 4.48 -16.62
N ASN A 30 0.23 5.46 -16.37
CA ASN A 30 0.47 6.86 -16.73
C ASN A 30 0.83 7.74 -15.54
N HIS A 31 1.13 7.14 -14.40
CA HIS A 31 1.44 7.87 -13.17
C HIS A 31 2.91 7.72 -12.80
N LYS A 32 3.49 8.79 -12.26
CA LYS A 32 4.82 8.74 -11.63
C LYS A 32 4.62 8.47 -10.15
N VAL A 33 5.07 7.32 -9.68
CA VAL A 33 4.94 6.95 -8.27
C VAL A 33 6.26 6.45 -7.73
N SER A 34 6.53 6.78 -6.47
CA SER A 34 7.67 6.26 -5.71
C SER A 34 7.15 5.37 -4.60
N ILE A 35 7.60 4.14 -4.57
CA ILE A 35 7.18 3.15 -3.58
C ILE A 35 8.42 2.58 -2.90
N ASN A 36 8.47 2.65 -1.59
CA ASN A 36 9.47 1.97 -0.79
C ASN A 36 8.81 0.81 -0.03
N VAL A 37 9.35 -0.39 -0.19
CA VAL A 37 8.85 -1.58 0.49
C VAL A 37 9.89 -2.03 1.51
N ASP A 38 9.57 -1.95 2.78
CA ASP A 38 10.43 -2.38 3.87
C ASP A 38 9.90 -3.69 4.46
N HIS A 39 10.80 -4.68 4.54
CA HIS A 39 10.49 -6.03 5.03
C HIS A 39 11.05 -6.21 6.42
N LYS A 40 10.17 -6.36 7.40
CA LYS A 40 10.55 -6.49 8.81
C LYS A 40 9.53 -7.29 9.61
N GLY A 41 9.87 -7.66 10.85
CA GLY A 41 8.93 -8.37 11.71
C GLY A 41 7.82 -7.44 12.20
N LEU A 42 6.57 -7.76 11.85
CA LEU A 42 5.39 -6.97 12.21
C LEU A 42 4.43 -7.68 13.16
N LEU A 43 4.83 -8.83 13.72
CA LEU A 43 3.92 -9.59 14.59
C LEU A 43 3.53 -8.84 15.86
N ARG A 44 4.38 -7.95 16.34
CA ARG A 44 4.07 -7.12 17.53
C ARG A 44 2.94 -6.15 17.27
N GLU A 45 2.80 -5.70 16.03
CA GLU A 45 1.75 -4.79 15.61
C GLU A 45 0.48 -5.52 15.18
N SER A 46 0.49 -6.85 15.22
CA SER A 46 -0.63 -7.72 14.83
C SER A 46 -1.12 -7.49 13.40
N VAL A 47 -0.20 -7.11 12.50
CA VAL A 47 -0.49 -6.91 11.07
C VAL A 47 0.54 -7.64 10.23
N PHE A 48 0.18 -7.97 8.98
CA PHE A 48 1.10 -8.54 8.01
C PHE A 48 1.68 -7.50 7.06
N GLY A 49 1.05 -6.35 6.99
CA GLY A 49 1.55 -5.23 6.20
C GLY A 49 0.70 -3.99 6.38
N TRP A 50 1.23 -2.87 5.99
CA TRP A 50 0.50 -1.61 5.87
C TRP A 50 1.16 -0.70 4.86
N ALA A 51 0.39 0.30 4.42
CA ALA A 51 0.85 1.28 3.45
C ALA A 51 0.39 2.67 3.87
N TRP A 52 1.21 3.67 3.60
CA TRP A 52 0.82 5.07 3.85
C TRP A 52 1.46 6.02 2.84
N VAL A 53 0.85 7.20 2.74
CA VAL A 53 1.33 8.28 1.90
C VAL A 53 2.43 9.04 2.63
N VAL A 54 3.54 9.30 1.95
CA VAL A 54 4.60 10.16 2.48
C VAL A 54 4.19 11.62 2.23
N PRO A 55 4.19 12.49 3.27
CA PRO A 55 3.84 13.89 3.09
C PRO A 55 4.76 14.62 2.10
N PRO A 56 4.24 15.65 1.38
CA PRO A 56 2.89 16.18 1.40
C PRO A 56 1.88 15.31 0.66
N ASP A 57 0.68 15.17 1.21
CA ASP A 57 -0.33 14.21 0.75
C ASP A 57 -1.41 14.77 -0.18
N HIS A 58 -1.36 16.05 -0.53
CA HIS A 58 -2.34 16.68 -1.43
C HIS A 58 -2.24 16.16 -2.88
N ARG A 59 -1.09 15.60 -3.26
CA ARG A 59 -0.88 14.87 -4.53
C ARG A 59 -0.08 13.62 -4.22
N PRO A 60 -0.71 12.56 -3.70
CA PRO A 60 0.02 11.39 -3.25
C PRO A 60 0.75 10.70 -4.40
N ARG A 61 2.07 10.73 -4.35
CA ARG A 61 2.97 10.11 -5.34
C ARG A 61 4.10 9.32 -4.69
N GLU A 62 4.30 9.49 -3.39
CA GLU A 62 5.30 8.76 -2.62
C GLU A 62 4.62 7.93 -1.55
N PHE A 63 4.99 6.67 -1.46
CA PHE A 63 4.35 5.71 -0.57
C PHE A 63 5.37 4.86 0.14
N GLU A 64 5.08 4.55 1.40
CA GLU A 64 5.80 3.56 2.17
C GLU A 64 4.90 2.36 2.37
N ILE A 65 5.46 1.17 2.16
CA ILE A 65 4.82 -0.11 2.47
C ILE A 65 5.73 -0.87 3.42
N GLU A 66 5.17 -1.40 4.50
CA GLU A 66 5.87 -2.34 5.36
C GLU A 66 5.21 -3.70 5.25
N ILE A 67 6.00 -4.74 5.06
CA ILE A 67 5.53 -6.12 4.89
C ILE A 67 6.23 -7.01 5.89
N HIS A 68 5.47 -7.86 6.57
CA HIS A 68 6.03 -8.87 7.47
C HIS A 68 6.94 -9.83 6.70
N ASN A 69 8.11 -10.09 7.26
CA ASN A 69 9.18 -10.83 6.59
C ASN A 69 9.19 -12.34 6.84
N ARG A 70 8.09 -12.91 7.35
CA ARG A 70 7.96 -14.35 7.62
C ARG A 70 6.62 -14.87 7.12
N MET A 71 6.47 -14.88 5.81
CA MET A 71 5.26 -15.38 5.15
C MET A 71 5.63 -16.33 4.03
N SER A 72 4.71 -17.23 3.72
CA SER A 72 4.82 -18.06 2.51
C SER A 72 4.78 -17.18 1.27
N PRO A 73 5.26 -17.67 0.11
CA PRO A 73 5.18 -16.90 -1.14
C PRO A 73 3.76 -16.45 -1.49
N SER A 74 2.75 -17.28 -1.28
CA SER A 74 1.36 -16.91 -1.56
C SER A 74 0.84 -15.83 -0.61
N GLN A 75 1.12 -15.93 0.68
CA GLN A 75 0.74 -14.91 1.66
C GLN A 75 1.44 -13.58 1.37
N TYR A 76 2.71 -13.62 1.00
CA TYR A 76 3.49 -12.45 0.62
C TYR A 76 2.84 -11.74 -0.57
N THR A 77 2.53 -12.49 -1.62
CA THR A 77 1.92 -11.93 -2.83
C THR A 77 0.57 -11.29 -2.52
N GLU A 78 -0.31 -11.98 -1.79
CA GLU A 78 -1.61 -11.45 -1.40
C GLU A 78 -1.48 -10.17 -0.57
N THR A 79 -0.60 -10.18 0.42
CA THR A 79 -0.40 -9.04 1.32
C THR A 79 0.16 -7.83 0.56
N LEU A 80 1.17 -8.05 -0.27
CA LEU A 80 1.76 -6.96 -1.05
C LEU A 80 0.75 -6.36 -2.04
N LEU A 81 -0.04 -7.20 -2.72
CA LEU A 81 -1.09 -6.72 -3.62
C LEU A 81 -2.17 -5.94 -2.87
N HIS A 82 -2.53 -6.36 -1.67
CA HIS A 82 -3.48 -5.65 -0.82
C HIS A 82 -2.98 -4.22 -0.51
N GLU A 83 -1.72 -4.09 -0.10
CA GLU A 83 -1.13 -2.78 0.19
C GLU A 83 -0.97 -1.93 -1.07
N LEU A 84 -0.61 -2.54 -2.19
CA LEU A 84 -0.54 -1.83 -3.48
C LEU A 84 -1.92 -1.32 -3.93
N TRP A 85 -2.99 -2.04 -3.59
CA TRP A 85 -4.34 -1.57 -3.89
C TRP A 85 -4.67 -0.30 -3.12
N HIS A 86 -4.19 -0.16 -1.88
CA HIS A 86 -4.29 1.11 -1.15
C HIS A 86 -3.52 2.24 -1.84
N VAL A 87 -2.33 1.94 -2.38
CA VAL A 87 -1.59 2.93 -3.19
C VAL A 87 -2.45 3.40 -4.37
N TYR A 88 -3.08 2.47 -5.08
CA TYR A 88 -3.99 2.78 -6.18
C TYR A 88 -5.14 3.68 -5.73
N GLN A 89 -5.77 3.36 -4.61
CA GLN A 89 -6.88 4.14 -4.05
C GLN A 89 -6.45 5.59 -3.77
N HIS A 90 -5.28 5.79 -3.20
CA HIS A 90 -4.74 7.13 -2.95
C HIS A 90 -4.38 7.89 -4.23
N VAL A 91 -3.70 7.24 -5.17
CA VAL A 91 -3.29 7.87 -6.44
C VAL A 91 -4.51 8.32 -7.24
N LYS A 92 -5.56 7.51 -7.28
CA LYS A 92 -6.81 7.83 -7.98
C LYS A 92 -7.70 8.81 -7.22
N GLY A 93 -7.35 9.17 -5.99
CA GLY A 93 -8.11 10.10 -5.18
C GLY A 93 -9.41 9.55 -4.62
N ILE A 94 -9.61 8.24 -4.68
CA ILE A 94 -10.78 7.57 -4.09
C ILE A 94 -10.67 7.59 -2.57
N LEU A 95 -9.46 7.35 -2.07
CA LEU A 95 -9.11 7.39 -0.66
C LEU A 95 -8.23 8.62 -0.42
N LYS A 96 -8.61 9.50 0.50
CA LYS A 96 -7.86 10.70 0.83
C LYS A 96 -7.70 10.86 2.32
N ASP A 97 -6.47 11.14 2.76
CA ASP A 97 -6.18 11.56 4.12
C ASP A 97 -5.94 13.07 4.11
N LYS A 98 -6.77 13.81 4.87
CA LYS A 98 -6.73 15.26 4.89
C LYS A 98 -7.09 15.79 6.27
N TYR A 99 -6.20 16.62 6.84
CA TYR A 99 -6.40 17.23 8.16
C TYR A 99 -6.72 16.21 9.27
N GLY A 100 -6.03 15.05 9.22
CA GLY A 100 -6.23 13.99 10.21
C GLY A 100 -7.50 13.18 10.03
N LYS A 101 -8.22 13.39 8.93
CA LYS A 101 -9.45 12.66 8.60
C LYS A 101 -9.27 11.84 7.35
N ARG A 102 -10.01 10.75 7.25
CA ARG A 102 -9.98 9.87 6.09
C ARG A 102 -11.30 9.94 5.33
N TYR A 103 -11.20 10.17 4.03
CA TYR A 103 -12.35 10.30 3.13
C TYR A 103 -12.32 9.17 2.09
N TRP A 104 -13.48 8.59 1.84
CA TRP A 104 -13.70 7.64 0.76
C TRP A 104 -14.76 8.19 -0.17
N LYS A 105 -14.38 8.43 -1.43
CA LYS A 105 -15.27 9.05 -2.44
C LYS A 105 -15.90 10.36 -1.92
N GLY A 106 -15.13 11.12 -1.17
CA GLY A 106 -15.56 12.40 -0.61
C GLY A 106 -16.32 12.34 0.70
N ILE A 107 -16.58 11.16 1.24
CA ILE A 107 -17.31 10.95 2.50
C ILE A 107 -16.34 10.68 3.64
N ASP A 108 -16.50 11.38 4.76
CA ASP A 108 -15.69 11.21 5.95
C ASP A 108 -15.97 9.83 6.61
N HIS A 109 -14.95 9.00 6.70
CA HIS A 109 -14.99 7.70 7.33
C HIS A 109 -14.01 7.58 8.51
N SER A 110 -13.60 8.70 9.10
CA SER A 110 -12.57 8.72 10.14
C SER A 110 -12.93 7.91 11.38
N GLU A 111 -14.23 7.74 11.66
CA GLU A 111 -14.72 6.96 12.79
C GLU A 111 -15.33 5.61 12.38
N THR A 112 -15.13 5.20 11.14
CA THR A 112 -15.66 3.93 10.64
C THR A 112 -14.84 2.76 11.16
N ASP A 113 -15.49 1.76 11.73
CA ASP A 113 -14.84 0.54 12.21
C ASP A 113 -14.15 -0.20 11.05
N TYR A 114 -13.07 -0.92 11.36
CA TYR A 114 -12.26 -1.60 10.34
C TYR A 114 -13.12 -2.48 9.42
N GLU A 115 -14.06 -3.23 9.97
CA GLU A 115 -14.93 -4.14 9.22
C GLU A 115 -15.78 -3.44 8.17
N ASP A 116 -16.11 -2.17 8.40
CA ASP A 116 -16.97 -1.35 7.54
C ASP A 116 -16.21 -0.38 6.66
N GLN A 117 -14.88 -0.36 6.74
CA GLN A 117 -14.04 0.54 5.95
C GLN A 117 -14.10 0.15 4.47
N PRO A 118 -14.62 1.02 3.58
CA PRO A 118 -14.79 0.68 2.17
C PRO A 118 -13.48 0.42 1.43
N TRP A 119 -12.38 1.10 1.81
CA TRP A 119 -11.08 0.88 1.21
C TRP A 119 -10.53 -0.51 1.52
N GLU A 120 -10.83 -1.06 2.69
CA GLU A 120 -10.44 -2.42 3.06
C GLU A 120 -11.32 -3.46 2.34
N LYS A 121 -12.62 -3.21 2.22
CA LYS A 121 -13.53 -4.08 1.47
C LYS A 121 -13.12 -4.19 0.00
N GLU A 122 -12.73 -3.08 -0.62
CA GLU A 122 -12.28 -3.07 -2.01
C GLU A 122 -10.94 -3.79 -2.18
N ALA A 123 -10.02 -3.67 -1.21
CA ALA A 123 -8.68 -4.27 -1.28
C ALA A 123 -8.68 -5.79 -1.04
N HIS A 124 -9.69 -6.32 -0.41
CA HIS A 124 -9.89 -7.76 -0.24
C HIS A 124 -10.62 -8.36 -1.47
#